data_b5bce9209d0b985e3ba569955592cc76
#
_entry.id   b5bce9209d0b985e3ba569955592cc76
#
_cell.length_a   1.000
_cell.length_b   1.000
_cell.length_c   1.000
_cell.angle_alpha   90.00
_cell.angle_beta   90.00
_cell.angle_gamma   90.00
#
_symmetry.space_group_name_H-M   'P 1'
#
loop_
_entity.id
_entity.type
_entity.pdbx_description
1 polymer ?
#
loop_
_entity_poly.entity_id
_entity_poly.type
_entity_poly.pdbx_seq_one_letter_code
_entity_poly.pdbx_strand_id
1 'polypeptide(L)'
;MFSGLNNFLKKILPKRLFYRALLIVAVPILLLQLLITIVFFDSLWIKTNKGMTRVLLNEIGTFIEVYDEEKIDKEKLTNIFSLFLDLNIELIKNEKFQINYNERWFSPVDRTLRRELKSNFDFNSYWFDTTSYKELIDLRIKYQNGYFKFLIPKDRVASSSARIFALWITVPAIIMVIISLIFLKNQTRPIINLARAAERFGKGEEVDEFKPSGALEIRQAGHEFDKMRKRILRHLNQRTEMLSGISHDLRTPLTRMKLQIAFIKDKDLAQKLTEDIDEMEKMLNEYLQFTSSSYIEKDEMFNLSEMIEGIILKYNNKNILKDLMPRIYFNGRKNLINRCFNNIIDNALKYGKIVKILLNKEKSNLSIIIEDDGPGISVDEYKNVFKPFYKINRGRADSKSSVGLGLSIASDIIKSHGGNINLEKSKMNGL
;
A
#
# COMPACT_ATOMS: atom_id res chain seq x y z
N MET A 1 -5.66 30.97 4.15
CA MET A 1 -4.33 30.57 3.65
C MET A 1 -4.00 29.09 3.92
N PHE A 2 -4.50 28.46 4.98
CA PHE A 2 -4.22 27.04 5.32
C PHE A 2 -4.97 25.98 4.47
N SER A 3 -6.08 26.32 3.81
CA SER A 3 -6.86 25.34 3.01
C SER A 3 -6.18 24.92 1.71
N GLY A 4 -5.47 25.84 1.04
CA GLY A 4 -4.72 25.55 -0.18
C GLY A 4 -3.50 24.63 0.06
N LEU A 5 -2.77 24.89 1.16
CA LEU A 5 -1.63 24.06 1.55
C LEU A 5 -2.07 22.65 1.94
N ASN A 6 -3.20 22.50 2.60
CA ASN A 6 -3.76 21.21 3.01
C ASN A 6 -4.22 20.36 1.80
N ASN A 7 -4.77 21.00 0.77
CA ASN A 7 -5.15 20.32 -0.48
C ASN A 7 -3.94 19.93 -1.34
N PHE A 8 -2.88 20.74 -1.33
CA PHE A 8 -1.61 20.42 -2.01
C PHE A 8 -0.89 19.27 -1.31
N LEU A 9 -0.79 19.31 0.02
CA LEU A 9 -0.22 18.23 0.82
C LEU A 9 -0.98 16.90 0.65
N LYS A 10 -2.33 16.94 0.57
CA LYS A 10 -3.15 15.74 0.33
C LYS A 10 -2.89 15.08 -1.02
N LYS A 11 -2.49 15.83 -2.05
CA LYS A 11 -2.17 15.29 -3.38
C LYS A 11 -0.77 14.63 -3.44
N ILE A 12 0.19 15.15 -2.66
CA ILE A 12 1.59 14.67 -2.66
C ILE A 12 1.80 13.55 -1.66
N LEU A 13 1.05 13.55 -0.55
CA LEU A 13 1.23 12.55 0.50
C LEU A 13 0.73 11.16 0.06
N PRO A 14 1.54 10.11 0.25
CA PRO A 14 1.13 8.73 -0.04
C PRO A 14 -0.13 8.35 0.72
N LYS A 15 -0.98 7.52 0.11
CA LYS A 15 -2.24 7.08 0.73
C LYS A 15 -2.03 6.18 1.96
N ARG A 16 -0.93 5.44 2.05
CA ARG A 16 -0.64 4.50 3.13
C ARG A 16 -0.05 5.22 4.35
N LEU A 17 -0.56 4.90 5.53
CA LEU A 17 -0.16 5.49 6.82
C LEU A 17 1.37 5.43 7.06
N PHE A 18 1.97 4.27 6.79
CA PHE A 18 3.42 4.06 6.95
C PHE A 18 4.26 5.09 6.18
N TYR A 19 3.96 5.32 4.90
CA TYR A 19 4.73 6.27 4.08
C TYR A 19 4.50 7.72 4.48
N ARG A 20 3.30 8.07 4.99
CA ARG A 20 3.05 9.42 5.56
C ARG A 20 3.90 9.66 6.78
N ALA A 21 3.90 8.73 7.71
CA ALA A 21 4.67 8.84 8.93
C ALA A 21 6.19 8.81 8.65
N LEU A 22 6.64 8.02 7.65
CA LEU A 22 8.01 8.04 7.18
C LEU A 22 8.43 9.41 6.66
N LEU A 23 7.60 10.06 5.84
CA LEU A 23 7.90 11.41 5.33
C LEU A 23 7.99 12.45 6.47
N ILE A 24 7.11 12.36 7.47
CA ILE A 24 7.12 13.29 8.62
C ILE A 24 8.41 13.18 9.42
N VAL A 25 9.01 11.98 9.52
CA VAL A 25 10.23 11.75 10.29
C VAL A 25 11.49 11.93 9.43
N ALA A 26 11.52 11.34 8.23
CA ALA A 26 12.73 11.31 7.39
C ALA A 26 13.04 12.67 6.75
N VAL A 27 12.03 13.41 6.29
CA VAL A 27 12.27 14.69 5.60
C VAL A 27 12.92 15.73 6.49
N PRO A 28 12.46 16.00 7.74
CA PRO A 28 13.14 16.93 8.64
C PRO A 28 14.57 16.51 8.97
N ILE A 29 14.84 15.21 9.17
CA ILE A 29 16.19 14.71 9.44
C ILE A 29 17.10 14.97 8.24
N LEU A 30 16.65 14.65 7.02
CA LEU A 30 17.43 14.88 5.81
C LEU A 30 17.67 16.34 5.53
N LEU A 31 16.67 17.22 5.75
CA LEU A 31 16.81 18.66 5.60
C LEU A 31 17.80 19.22 6.62
N LEU A 32 17.70 18.83 7.88
CA LEU A 32 18.63 19.24 8.92
C LEU A 32 20.05 18.78 8.59
N GLN A 33 20.22 17.52 8.15
CA GLN A 33 21.50 16.96 7.73
C GLN A 33 22.11 17.76 6.57
N LEU A 34 21.31 18.10 5.57
CA LEU A 34 21.73 18.91 4.43
C LEU A 34 22.18 20.29 4.88
N LEU A 35 21.41 20.96 5.72
CA LEU A 35 21.71 22.28 6.24
C LEU A 35 23.04 22.29 7.05
N ILE A 36 23.21 21.32 7.95
CA ILE A 36 24.45 21.20 8.74
C ILE A 36 25.63 20.95 7.80
N THR A 37 25.49 20.09 6.79
CA THR A 37 26.54 19.80 5.83
C THR A 37 26.95 21.05 5.05
N ILE A 38 26.00 21.82 4.54
CA ILE A 38 26.26 23.06 3.79
C ILE A 38 26.98 24.08 4.68
N VAL A 39 26.46 24.33 5.88
CA VAL A 39 27.06 25.30 6.82
C VAL A 39 28.47 24.91 7.23
N PHE A 40 28.70 23.61 7.48
CA PHE A 40 30.04 23.12 7.80
C PHE A 40 31.03 23.32 6.67
N PHE A 41 30.67 22.91 5.43
CA PHE A 41 31.53 23.07 4.27
C PHE A 41 31.86 24.51 4.00
N ASP A 42 30.88 25.39 4.02
CA ASP A 42 31.10 26.83 3.69
C ASP A 42 31.80 27.58 4.82
N SER A 43 31.34 27.44 6.04
CA SER A 43 31.83 28.25 7.17
C SER A 43 33.12 27.75 7.80
N LEU A 44 33.30 26.43 7.93
CA LEU A 44 34.46 25.88 8.62
C LEU A 44 35.53 25.41 7.65
N TRP A 45 35.21 24.48 6.77
CA TRP A 45 36.22 23.82 5.98
C TRP A 45 36.88 24.73 4.92
N ILE A 46 36.06 25.52 4.19
CA ILE A 46 36.58 26.46 3.19
C ILE A 46 37.38 27.58 3.86
N LYS A 47 36.91 28.15 4.97
CA LYS A 47 37.64 29.20 5.70
C LYS A 47 38.94 28.70 6.31
N THR A 48 38.94 27.50 6.91
CA THR A 48 40.15 26.90 7.49
C THR A 48 41.19 26.64 6.41
N ASN A 49 40.82 25.98 5.31
CA ASN A 49 41.76 25.69 4.23
C ASN A 49 42.29 26.99 3.59
N LYS A 50 41.45 28.02 3.44
CA LYS A 50 41.86 29.33 2.98
C LYS A 50 42.88 29.96 3.93
N GLY A 51 42.65 29.90 5.22
CA GLY A 51 43.61 30.40 6.22
C GLY A 51 44.95 29.68 6.16
N MET A 52 44.96 28.34 6.13
CA MET A 52 46.15 27.51 6.03
C MET A 52 46.94 27.81 4.73
N THR A 53 46.24 27.86 3.59
CA THR A 53 46.87 28.18 2.30
C THR A 53 47.51 29.57 2.30
N ARG A 54 46.82 30.58 2.90
CA ARG A 54 47.37 31.95 2.98
C ARG A 54 48.62 32.03 3.83
N VAL A 55 48.63 31.34 5.02
CA VAL A 55 49.85 31.31 5.86
C VAL A 55 50.99 30.67 5.10
N LEU A 56 50.77 29.55 4.42
CA LEU A 56 51.78 28.88 3.61
C LEU A 56 52.35 29.77 2.50
N LEU A 57 51.46 30.47 1.78
CA LEU A 57 51.92 31.35 0.67
C LEU A 57 52.68 32.58 1.18
N ASN A 58 52.33 33.10 2.36
CA ASN A 58 53.11 34.16 3.02
C ASN A 58 54.50 33.66 3.42
N GLU A 59 54.62 32.44 3.98
CA GLU A 59 55.91 31.82 4.28
C GLU A 59 56.79 31.66 3.03
N ILE A 60 56.19 31.20 1.92
CA ILE A 60 56.88 31.06 0.64
C ILE A 60 57.30 32.43 0.07
N GLY A 61 56.40 33.44 0.16
CA GLY A 61 56.72 34.80 -0.23
C GLY A 61 57.89 35.38 0.55
N THR A 62 57.85 35.22 1.89
CA THR A 62 58.93 35.62 2.78
C THR A 62 60.24 34.89 2.46
N PHE A 63 60.19 33.59 2.14
CA PHE A 63 61.38 32.83 1.69
C PHE A 63 62.01 33.45 0.45
N ILE A 64 61.20 33.77 -0.57
CA ILE A 64 61.67 34.31 -1.84
C ILE A 64 62.29 35.71 -1.65
N GLU A 65 61.63 36.58 -0.82
CA GLU A 65 62.16 37.93 -0.50
C GLU A 65 63.50 37.85 0.23
N VAL A 66 63.60 37.01 1.28
CA VAL A 66 64.85 36.85 2.07
C VAL A 66 65.94 36.18 1.26
N TYR A 67 65.58 35.29 0.30
CA TYR A 67 66.60 34.67 -0.59
C TYR A 67 67.24 35.66 -1.56
N ASP A 68 66.57 36.75 -1.89
CA ASP A 68 67.11 37.82 -2.74
C ASP A 68 68.10 38.74 -2.02
N GLU A 69 68.17 38.71 -0.69
CA GLU A 69 69.13 39.51 0.05
C GLU A 69 70.55 38.97 -0.08
N GLU A 70 71.50 39.85 -0.54
CA GLU A 70 72.90 39.48 -0.82
C GLU A 70 73.68 39.00 0.39
N LYS A 71 73.26 39.33 1.60
CA LYS A 71 74.01 39.06 2.85
C LYS A 71 73.64 37.72 3.51
N ILE A 72 72.73 36.91 2.96
CA ILE A 72 72.26 35.69 3.60
C ILE A 72 72.90 34.47 2.94
N ASP A 73 73.32 33.51 3.77
CA ASP A 73 73.69 32.19 3.34
C ASP A 73 72.49 31.38 2.84
N LYS A 74 72.41 31.24 1.50
CA LYS A 74 71.26 30.63 0.80
C LYS A 74 71.06 29.17 1.19
N GLU A 75 72.14 28.45 1.43
CA GLU A 75 72.05 27.02 1.82
C GLU A 75 71.50 26.87 3.25
N LYS A 76 71.95 27.74 4.16
CA LYS A 76 71.46 27.78 5.54
C LYS A 76 70.00 28.21 5.63
N LEU A 77 69.54 29.15 4.78
CA LEU A 77 68.17 29.57 4.70
C LEU A 77 67.27 28.42 4.21
N THR A 78 67.64 27.74 3.13
CA THR A 78 66.89 26.59 2.61
C THR A 78 66.78 25.48 3.63
N ASN A 79 67.84 25.18 4.36
CA ASN A 79 67.85 24.18 5.44
C ASN A 79 66.94 24.57 6.63
N ILE A 80 66.91 25.83 7.02
CA ILE A 80 66.02 26.34 8.07
C ILE A 80 64.56 26.17 7.65
N PHE A 81 64.16 26.58 6.46
CA PHE A 81 62.79 26.45 5.98
C PHE A 81 62.36 24.99 5.78
N SER A 82 63.31 24.13 5.34
CA SER A 82 63.04 22.71 5.24
C SER A 82 62.83 22.04 6.61
N LEU A 83 63.68 22.35 7.60
CA LEU A 83 63.61 21.73 8.94
C LEU A 83 62.44 22.21 9.79
N PHE A 84 62.15 23.51 9.78
CA PHE A 84 61.12 24.10 10.67
C PHE A 84 59.76 24.26 10.03
N LEU A 85 59.65 24.28 8.69
CA LEU A 85 58.41 24.51 7.97
C LEU A 85 58.01 23.35 7.09
N ASP A 86 58.73 22.21 7.13
CA ASP A 86 58.45 21.02 6.29
C ASP A 86 58.29 21.38 4.78
N LEU A 87 59.08 22.36 4.33
CA LEU A 87 59.09 22.79 2.91
C LEU A 87 60.34 22.25 2.23
N ASN A 88 60.18 21.21 1.43
CA ASN A 88 61.30 20.74 0.60
C ASN A 88 61.44 21.68 -0.61
N ILE A 89 62.56 22.46 -0.60
CA ILE A 89 62.77 23.58 -1.53
C ILE A 89 63.95 23.24 -2.42
N GLU A 90 63.75 23.26 -3.75
CA GLU A 90 64.78 23.06 -4.76
C GLU A 90 64.78 24.22 -5.73
N LEU A 91 65.95 24.85 -5.97
CA LEU A 91 66.12 25.85 -7.03
C LEU A 91 66.62 25.18 -8.31
N ILE A 92 65.81 25.18 -9.33
CA ILE A 92 66.13 24.59 -10.64
C ILE A 92 66.53 25.75 -11.58
N LYS A 93 67.83 25.78 -11.96
CA LYS A 93 68.41 26.82 -12.88
C LYS A 93 68.46 26.31 -14.30
N ASN A 94 68.29 27.20 -15.24
CA ASN A 94 68.45 26.96 -16.70
C ASN A 94 67.41 25.99 -17.30
N GLU A 95 66.31 25.73 -16.62
CA GLU A 95 65.17 25.02 -17.19
C GLU A 95 64.02 25.99 -17.56
N LYS A 96 63.38 25.72 -18.69
CA LYS A 96 62.19 26.51 -19.09
C LYS A 96 61.05 26.18 -18.17
N PHE A 97 60.46 27.20 -17.54
CA PHE A 97 59.24 27.08 -16.76
C PHE A 97 58.08 26.65 -17.67
N GLN A 98 57.66 25.38 -17.54
CA GLN A 98 56.53 24.83 -18.31
C GLN A 98 55.28 24.85 -17.45
N ILE A 99 54.21 25.44 -17.98
CA ILE A 99 52.87 25.46 -17.35
C ILE A 99 52.06 24.33 -17.94
N ASN A 100 52.06 23.18 -17.29
CA ASN A 100 51.14 22.09 -17.61
C ASN A 100 49.94 22.14 -16.67
N TYR A 101 48.74 22.45 -17.18
CA TYR A 101 47.53 22.51 -16.37
C TYR A 101 46.96 21.11 -16.11
N ASN A 102 47.37 20.47 -15.02
CA ASN A 102 46.81 19.23 -14.52
C ASN A 102 45.84 19.47 -13.33
N GLU A 103 45.12 20.58 -13.37
CA GLU A 103 44.27 21.01 -12.26
C GLU A 103 42.93 20.28 -12.26
N ARG A 104 42.50 19.78 -11.07
CA ARG A 104 41.17 19.25 -10.87
C ARG A 104 40.19 20.37 -10.57
N TRP A 105 39.34 20.70 -11.54
CA TRP A 105 38.34 21.77 -11.44
C TRP A 105 37.42 21.62 -10.23
N PHE A 106 37.05 20.37 -9.84
CA PHE A 106 36.15 20.08 -8.74
C PHE A 106 36.84 19.88 -7.38
N SER A 107 38.17 19.93 -7.32
CA SER A 107 38.91 19.82 -6.05
C SER A 107 38.80 21.13 -5.27
N PRO A 108 38.26 21.12 -4.05
CA PRO A 108 38.22 22.33 -3.23
C PRO A 108 39.61 22.85 -2.84
N VAL A 109 40.59 21.95 -2.72
CA VAL A 109 41.99 22.28 -2.43
C VAL A 109 42.60 23.06 -3.61
N ASP A 110 42.43 22.53 -4.83
CA ASP A 110 42.96 23.15 -6.04
C ASP A 110 42.31 24.54 -6.27
N ARG A 111 41.01 24.66 -5.99
CA ARG A 111 40.28 25.94 -6.07
C ARG A 111 40.84 26.96 -5.07
N THR A 112 41.10 26.53 -3.84
CA THR A 112 41.62 27.41 -2.79
C THR A 112 43.06 27.84 -3.10
N LEU A 113 43.93 26.90 -3.48
CA LEU A 113 45.28 27.17 -3.92
C LEU A 113 45.33 28.16 -5.09
N ARG A 114 44.57 27.94 -6.13
CA ARG A 114 44.45 28.82 -7.29
C ARG A 114 44.04 30.23 -6.89
N ARG A 115 43.04 30.36 -6.03
CA ARG A 115 42.53 31.66 -5.59
C ARG A 115 43.55 32.45 -4.79
N GLU A 116 44.21 31.81 -3.85
CA GLU A 116 45.22 32.47 -3.02
C GLU A 116 46.53 32.72 -3.76
N LEU A 117 46.98 31.82 -4.68
CA LEU A 117 48.11 32.04 -5.56
C LEU A 117 47.90 33.23 -6.49
N LYS A 118 46.71 33.32 -7.09
CA LYS A 118 46.34 34.46 -7.93
C LYS A 118 46.31 35.80 -7.20
N SER A 119 46.12 35.80 -5.88
CA SER A 119 46.11 37.03 -5.07
C SER A 119 47.53 37.45 -4.65
N ASN A 120 48.50 36.54 -4.60
CA ASN A 120 49.84 36.81 -4.08
C ASN A 120 50.93 36.81 -5.15
N PHE A 121 50.70 36.21 -6.31
CA PHE A 121 51.66 36.06 -7.39
C PHE A 121 51.08 36.47 -8.74
N ASP A 122 51.91 36.97 -9.66
CA ASP A 122 51.49 37.36 -11.01
C ASP A 122 51.06 36.16 -11.84
N PHE A 123 50.12 36.41 -12.74
CA PHE A 123 49.66 35.40 -13.68
C PHE A 123 50.82 34.86 -14.54
N ASN A 124 50.96 33.54 -14.67
CA ASN A 124 52.07 32.83 -15.31
C ASN A 124 53.40 32.80 -14.53
N SER A 125 53.48 33.28 -13.29
CA SER A 125 54.67 33.13 -12.44
C SER A 125 54.63 31.89 -11.54
N TYR A 126 53.52 31.16 -11.51
CA TYR A 126 53.35 29.97 -10.66
C TYR A 126 52.69 28.81 -11.43
N TRP A 127 52.97 27.61 -10.97
CA TRP A 127 52.33 26.37 -11.40
C TRP A 127 52.25 25.42 -10.20
N PHE A 128 51.15 24.65 -10.09
CA PHE A 128 51.02 23.66 -9.04
C PHE A 128 50.37 22.37 -9.55
N ASP A 129 50.72 21.24 -8.90
CA ASP A 129 50.13 19.93 -9.13
C ASP A 129 49.85 19.23 -7.80
N THR A 130 48.60 18.82 -7.61
CA THR A 130 48.12 18.09 -6.45
C THR A 130 47.93 16.60 -6.71
N THR A 131 48.26 16.12 -7.94
CA THR A 131 47.96 14.77 -8.41
C THR A 131 49.14 13.86 -8.50
N SER A 132 50.31 14.38 -8.91
CA SER A 132 51.51 13.58 -9.15
C SER A 132 52.05 12.89 -7.91
N TYR A 133 51.84 13.46 -6.73
CA TYR A 133 52.25 12.86 -5.46
C TYR A 133 51.05 12.59 -4.58
N LYS A 134 51.05 11.42 -3.89
CA LYS A 134 49.94 11.00 -3.02
C LYS A 134 49.74 11.95 -1.85
N GLU A 135 50.82 12.40 -1.20
CA GLU A 135 50.76 13.18 0.06
C GLU A 135 51.40 14.56 -0.06
N LEU A 136 52.00 14.89 -1.21
CA LEU A 136 52.67 16.17 -1.45
C LEU A 136 51.97 16.94 -2.58
N ILE A 137 52.18 18.26 -2.56
CA ILE A 137 51.80 19.20 -3.60
C ILE A 137 53.10 19.70 -4.22
N ASP A 138 53.22 19.61 -5.53
CA ASP A 138 54.33 20.25 -6.28
C ASP A 138 53.88 21.67 -6.64
N LEU A 139 54.50 22.67 -5.99
CA LEU A 139 54.29 24.08 -6.30
C LEU A 139 55.57 24.65 -6.86
N ARG A 140 55.51 25.28 -8.04
CA ARG A 140 56.60 25.89 -8.70
C ARG A 140 56.36 27.37 -8.91
N ILE A 141 57.34 28.17 -8.55
CA ILE A 141 57.29 29.63 -8.67
C ILE A 141 58.49 30.11 -9.50
N LYS A 142 58.21 30.88 -10.55
CA LYS A 142 59.22 31.42 -11.44
C LYS A 142 60.17 32.37 -10.71
N TYR A 143 61.48 32.17 -10.92
CA TYR A 143 62.49 32.98 -10.27
C TYR A 143 63.68 33.15 -11.23
N GLN A 144 63.99 34.41 -11.63
CA GLN A 144 65.06 34.73 -12.55
C GLN A 144 65.11 33.85 -13.84
N ASN A 145 66.18 33.11 -14.08
CA ASN A 145 66.35 32.19 -15.22
C ASN A 145 65.96 30.73 -14.87
N GLY A 146 65.14 30.51 -13.85
CA GLY A 146 64.70 29.20 -13.43
C GLY A 146 63.39 29.27 -12.62
N TYR A 147 63.22 28.35 -11.69
CA TYR A 147 62.10 28.34 -10.79
C TYR A 147 62.42 27.65 -9.47
N PHE A 148 61.73 28.07 -8.40
CA PHE A 148 61.73 27.33 -7.15
C PHE A 148 60.67 26.24 -7.23
N LYS A 149 61.03 25.00 -6.84
CA LYS A 149 60.13 23.89 -6.67
C LYS A 149 59.96 23.64 -5.18
N PHE A 150 58.71 23.75 -4.71
CA PHE A 150 58.31 23.49 -3.33
C PHE A 150 57.48 22.19 -3.28
N LEU A 151 57.97 21.18 -2.56
CA LEU A 151 57.19 19.99 -2.25
C LEU A 151 56.56 20.17 -0.87
N ILE A 152 55.26 20.34 -0.84
CA ILE A 152 54.48 20.77 0.34
C ILE A 152 53.60 19.62 0.79
N PRO A 153 53.60 19.19 2.06
CA PRO A 153 52.63 18.21 2.58
C PRO A 153 51.20 18.71 2.40
N LYS A 154 50.30 17.84 1.89
CA LYS A 154 48.88 18.18 1.70
C LYS A 154 48.18 18.63 2.98
N ASP A 155 48.61 18.13 4.12
CA ASP A 155 48.07 18.50 5.44
C ASP A 155 48.30 19.95 5.80
N ARG A 156 49.29 20.64 5.19
CA ARG A 156 49.53 22.08 5.35
C ARG A 156 48.54 22.97 4.59
N VAL A 157 47.82 22.40 3.61
CA VAL A 157 46.89 23.13 2.74
C VAL A 157 45.46 22.70 2.95
N ALA A 158 45.26 21.45 3.34
CA ALA A 158 43.96 20.86 3.52
C ALA A 158 43.85 20.10 4.85
N SER A 159 42.94 20.49 5.70
CA SER A 159 42.63 19.77 6.94
C SER A 159 41.96 18.43 6.63
N SER A 160 42.50 17.34 7.17
CA SER A 160 41.89 16.00 7.14
C SER A 160 40.60 15.90 7.98
N SER A 161 40.36 16.90 8.83
CA SER A 161 39.19 16.95 9.73
C SER A 161 37.84 16.90 8.99
N ALA A 162 37.76 17.32 7.75
CA ALA A 162 36.52 17.29 6.96
C ALA A 162 35.96 15.86 6.75
N ARG A 163 36.82 14.88 6.53
CA ARG A 163 36.41 13.47 6.36
C ARG A 163 35.87 12.90 7.67
N ILE A 164 36.55 13.15 8.75
CA ILE A 164 36.15 12.72 10.09
C ILE A 164 34.80 13.35 10.45
N PHE A 165 34.64 14.64 10.23
CA PHE A 165 33.40 15.36 10.51
C PHE A 165 32.24 14.88 9.65
N ALA A 166 32.43 14.65 8.35
CA ALA A 166 31.42 14.08 7.48
C ALA A 166 30.93 12.72 8.00
N LEU A 167 31.84 11.88 8.48
CA LEU A 167 31.54 10.57 9.07
C LEU A 167 30.77 10.73 10.39
N TRP A 168 31.16 11.65 11.25
CA TRP A 168 30.50 11.93 12.54
C TRP A 168 29.06 12.47 12.38
N ILE A 169 28.75 13.14 11.26
CA ILE A 169 27.38 13.62 10.99
C ILE A 169 26.56 12.56 10.26
N THR A 170 27.13 11.86 9.28
CA THR A 170 26.35 10.94 8.44
C THR A 170 26.00 9.63 9.15
N VAL A 171 26.94 9.07 9.95
CA VAL A 171 26.69 7.79 10.63
C VAL A 171 25.55 7.89 11.65
N PRO A 172 25.51 8.87 12.58
CA PRO A 172 24.38 9.02 13.51
C PRO A 172 23.04 9.30 12.77
N ALA A 173 23.06 10.07 11.69
CA ALA A 173 21.85 10.34 10.91
C ALA A 173 21.28 9.05 10.27
N ILE A 174 22.14 8.21 9.70
CA ILE A 174 21.73 6.90 9.15
C ILE A 174 21.17 6.01 10.27
N ILE A 175 21.84 5.95 11.42
CA ILE A 175 21.35 5.16 12.57
C ILE A 175 19.98 5.66 13.02
N MET A 176 19.78 6.97 13.15
CA MET A 176 18.49 7.57 13.53
C MET A 176 17.39 7.23 12.54
N VAL A 177 17.67 7.26 11.24
CA VAL A 177 16.70 6.88 10.20
C VAL A 177 16.34 5.39 10.32
N ILE A 178 17.32 4.52 10.52
CA ILE A 178 17.08 3.08 10.68
C ILE A 178 16.22 2.80 11.92
N ILE A 179 16.56 3.41 13.07
CA ILE A 179 15.76 3.28 14.30
C ILE A 179 14.33 3.76 14.06
N SER A 180 14.16 4.93 13.42
CA SER A 180 12.86 5.50 13.12
C SER A 180 12.03 4.58 12.22
N LEU A 181 12.64 3.95 11.21
CA LEU A 181 11.98 3.00 10.32
C LEU A 181 11.47 1.76 11.07
N ILE A 182 12.31 1.20 11.95
CA ILE A 182 11.94 0.03 12.77
C ILE A 182 10.77 0.39 13.70
N PHE A 183 10.87 1.52 14.39
CA PHE A 183 9.85 1.98 15.31
C PHE A 183 8.52 2.25 14.62
N LEU A 184 8.56 2.93 13.49
CA LEU A 184 7.40 3.24 12.67
C LEU A 184 6.69 1.98 12.14
N LYS A 185 7.48 0.99 11.68
CA LYS A 185 6.94 -0.30 11.23
C LYS A 185 6.24 -1.03 12.37
N ASN A 186 6.83 -1.02 13.57
CA ASN A 186 6.25 -1.67 14.74
C ASN A 186 4.97 -0.99 15.24
N GLN A 187 4.86 0.34 15.12
CA GLN A 187 3.64 1.08 15.51
C GLN A 187 2.51 0.98 14.48
N THR A 188 2.83 0.98 13.19
CA THR A 188 1.79 0.98 12.14
C THR A 188 1.20 -0.41 11.89
N ARG A 189 1.97 -1.47 12.09
CA ARG A 189 1.54 -2.87 11.85
C ARG A 189 0.29 -3.28 12.63
N PRO A 190 0.17 -3.02 13.95
CA PRO A 190 -1.03 -3.34 14.72
C PRO A 190 -2.29 -2.61 14.24
N ILE A 191 -2.15 -1.33 13.84
CA ILE A 191 -3.27 -0.53 13.31
C ILE A 191 -3.79 -1.12 12.00
N ILE A 192 -2.88 -1.50 11.10
CA ILE A 192 -3.23 -2.12 9.83
C ILE A 192 -3.91 -3.47 10.06
N ASN A 193 -3.43 -4.27 11.02
CA ASN A 193 -4.04 -5.55 11.36
C ASN A 193 -5.45 -5.37 11.92
N LEU A 194 -5.68 -4.40 12.80
CA LEU A 194 -7.00 -4.07 13.32
C LEU A 194 -7.95 -3.63 12.19
N ALA A 195 -7.49 -2.76 11.29
CA ALA A 195 -8.28 -2.31 10.15
C ALA A 195 -8.66 -3.47 9.22
N ARG A 196 -7.74 -4.39 8.93
CA ARG A 196 -8.01 -5.59 8.13
C ARG A 196 -8.98 -6.54 8.81
N ALA A 197 -8.83 -6.75 10.14
CA ALA A 197 -9.76 -7.58 10.89
C ALA A 197 -11.17 -6.99 10.86
N ALA A 198 -11.31 -5.66 11.00
CA ALA A 198 -12.59 -4.97 10.90
C ALA A 198 -13.20 -5.07 9.49
N GLU A 199 -12.38 -4.91 8.45
CA GLU A 199 -12.82 -5.06 7.04
C GLU A 199 -13.30 -6.48 6.75
N ARG A 200 -12.53 -7.51 7.14
CA ARG A 200 -12.90 -8.91 6.96
C ARG A 200 -14.20 -9.25 7.70
N PHE A 201 -14.30 -8.83 8.95
CA PHE A 201 -15.53 -9.02 9.73
C PHE A 201 -16.75 -8.33 9.10
N GLY A 202 -16.57 -7.10 8.58
CA GLY A 202 -17.62 -6.36 7.86
C GLY A 202 -18.08 -7.04 6.57
N LYS A 203 -17.19 -7.80 5.90
CA LYS A 203 -17.52 -8.63 4.73
C LYS A 203 -18.18 -9.98 5.10
N GLY A 204 -18.33 -10.27 6.38
CA GLY A 204 -18.86 -11.55 6.86
C GLY A 204 -17.86 -12.71 6.77
N GLU A 205 -16.55 -12.41 6.59
CA GLU A 205 -15.51 -13.43 6.65
C GLU A 205 -15.25 -13.85 8.10
N GLU A 206 -14.90 -15.12 8.29
CA GLU A 206 -14.46 -15.59 9.60
C GLU A 206 -13.12 -14.92 9.94
N VAL A 207 -13.10 -14.17 11.02
CA VAL A 207 -11.88 -13.61 11.58
C VAL A 207 -11.44 -14.55 12.70
N ASP A 208 -10.37 -15.32 12.43
CA ASP A 208 -9.71 -16.12 13.46
C ASP A 208 -9.34 -15.25 14.66
N GLU A 209 -8.89 -15.86 15.77
CA GLU A 209 -8.55 -15.15 17.00
C GLU A 209 -7.75 -13.88 16.74
N PHE A 210 -8.43 -12.73 16.77
CA PHE A 210 -7.75 -11.44 16.68
C PHE A 210 -6.98 -11.19 17.98
N LYS A 211 -5.64 -11.17 17.93
CA LYS A 211 -4.78 -10.88 19.08
C LYS A 211 -4.37 -9.41 19.06
N PRO A 212 -4.95 -8.57 19.92
CA PRO A 212 -4.59 -7.17 20.03
C PRO A 212 -3.11 -7.01 20.40
N SER A 213 -2.38 -6.17 19.65
CA SER A 213 -0.95 -5.91 19.84
C SER A 213 -0.61 -4.44 19.65
N GLY A 214 0.60 -4.03 20.02
CA GLY A 214 1.09 -2.67 19.86
C GLY A 214 0.96 -1.81 21.13
N ALA A 215 0.90 -0.49 20.97
CA ALA A 215 0.74 0.48 22.06
C ALA A 215 -0.54 0.25 22.86
N LEU A 216 -0.59 0.75 24.08
CA LEU A 216 -1.71 0.52 25.02
C LEU A 216 -3.07 0.89 24.39
N GLU A 217 -3.15 2.04 23.76
CA GLU A 217 -4.37 2.57 23.14
C GLU A 217 -4.84 1.69 21.98
N ILE A 218 -3.89 1.18 21.17
CA ILE A 218 -4.19 0.30 20.03
C ILE A 218 -4.62 -1.08 20.52
N ARG A 219 -4.00 -1.59 21.59
CA ARG A 219 -4.44 -2.85 22.23
C ARG A 219 -5.84 -2.71 22.81
N GLN A 220 -6.13 -1.60 23.48
CA GLN A 220 -7.46 -1.31 24.04
C GLN A 220 -8.51 -1.25 22.93
N ALA A 221 -8.26 -0.50 21.85
CA ALA A 221 -9.13 -0.47 20.69
C ALA A 221 -9.34 -1.86 20.08
N GLY A 222 -8.30 -2.67 20.00
CA GLY A 222 -8.37 -4.05 19.54
C GLY A 222 -9.21 -4.95 20.45
N HIS A 223 -9.11 -4.81 21.76
CA HIS A 223 -9.94 -5.54 22.72
C HIS A 223 -11.42 -5.15 22.64
N GLU A 224 -11.71 -3.86 22.51
CA GLU A 224 -13.10 -3.40 22.35
C GLU A 224 -13.70 -3.84 21.01
N PHE A 225 -12.91 -3.85 19.93
CA PHE A 225 -13.31 -4.44 18.66
C PHE A 225 -13.65 -5.95 18.81
N ASP A 226 -12.80 -6.73 19.48
CA ASP A 226 -13.05 -8.16 19.68
C ASP A 226 -14.30 -8.43 20.56
N LYS A 227 -14.52 -7.63 21.62
CA LYS A 227 -15.74 -7.68 22.41
C LYS A 227 -16.98 -7.39 21.57
N MET A 228 -16.94 -6.34 20.75
CA MET A 228 -18.02 -5.97 19.84
C MET A 228 -18.29 -7.11 18.84
N ARG A 229 -17.26 -7.67 18.21
CA ARG A 229 -17.34 -8.80 17.28
C ARG A 229 -18.03 -10.00 17.95
N LYS A 230 -17.56 -10.43 19.13
CA LYS A 230 -18.12 -11.54 19.90
C LYS A 230 -19.59 -11.29 20.29
N ARG A 231 -19.93 -10.06 20.64
CA ARG A 231 -21.30 -9.68 20.96
C ARG A 231 -22.22 -9.79 19.74
N ILE A 232 -21.80 -9.28 18.59
CA ILE A 232 -22.57 -9.38 17.34
C ILE A 232 -22.78 -10.84 16.95
N LEU A 233 -21.71 -11.67 16.95
CA LEU A 233 -21.82 -13.10 16.65
C LEU A 233 -22.78 -13.82 17.61
N ARG A 234 -22.72 -13.51 18.92
CA ARG A 234 -23.64 -14.07 19.90
C ARG A 234 -25.11 -13.71 19.61
N HIS A 235 -25.36 -12.43 19.28
CA HIS A 235 -26.73 -12.01 18.92
C HIS A 235 -27.25 -12.69 17.66
N LEU A 236 -26.38 -12.87 16.64
CA LEU A 236 -26.75 -13.59 15.43
C LEU A 236 -27.07 -15.06 15.71
N ASN A 237 -26.25 -15.74 16.51
CA ASN A 237 -26.50 -17.13 16.91
C ASN A 237 -27.79 -17.27 17.74
N GLN A 238 -28.00 -16.41 18.73
CA GLN A 238 -29.25 -16.42 19.53
C GLN A 238 -30.47 -16.20 18.65
N ARG A 239 -30.39 -15.29 17.67
CA ARG A 239 -31.50 -15.08 16.71
C ARG A 239 -31.78 -16.34 15.90
N THR A 240 -30.73 -17.01 15.43
CA THR A 240 -30.86 -18.25 14.65
C THR A 240 -31.46 -19.40 15.49
N GLU A 241 -30.96 -19.57 16.71
CA GLU A 241 -31.49 -20.57 17.66
C GLU A 241 -32.98 -20.32 18.00
N MET A 242 -33.32 -19.05 18.31
CA MET A 242 -34.72 -18.66 18.62
C MET A 242 -35.65 -18.97 17.44
N LEU A 243 -35.23 -18.61 16.21
CA LEU A 243 -36.02 -18.86 15.01
C LEU A 243 -36.16 -20.35 14.69
N SER A 244 -35.11 -21.14 14.93
CA SER A 244 -35.15 -22.60 14.81
C SER A 244 -36.15 -23.22 15.83
N GLY A 245 -36.14 -22.75 17.09
CA GLY A 245 -37.09 -23.15 18.11
C GLY A 245 -38.55 -22.83 17.76
N ILE A 246 -38.79 -21.56 17.33
CA ILE A 246 -40.15 -21.14 16.89
C ILE A 246 -40.66 -22.02 15.75
N SER A 247 -39.78 -22.38 14.80
CA SER A 247 -40.18 -23.24 13.70
C SER A 247 -40.61 -24.63 14.15
N HIS A 248 -39.83 -25.23 15.04
CA HIS A 248 -40.18 -26.52 15.60
C HIS A 248 -41.53 -26.46 16.28
N ASP A 249 -41.76 -25.42 17.07
CA ASP A 249 -43.00 -25.25 17.84
C ASP A 249 -44.21 -24.92 16.96
N LEU A 250 -44.02 -24.26 15.81
CA LEU A 250 -45.06 -24.02 14.81
C LEU A 250 -45.35 -25.25 13.94
N ARG A 251 -44.38 -26.11 13.68
CA ARG A 251 -44.57 -27.34 12.88
C ARG A 251 -45.54 -28.32 13.59
N THR A 252 -45.47 -28.42 14.90
CA THR A 252 -46.32 -29.31 15.70
C THR A 252 -47.82 -29.01 15.53
N PRO A 253 -48.32 -27.76 15.70
CA PRO A 253 -49.75 -27.46 15.46
C PRO A 253 -50.15 -27.59 13.98
N LEU A 254 -49.24 -27.28 13.01
CA LEU A 254 -49.55 -27.49 11.61
C LEU A 254 -49.78 -28.98 11.29
N THR A 255 -48.91 -29.86 11.81
CA THR A 255 -49.09 -31.31 11.68
C THR A 255 -50.40 -31.78 12.31
N ARG A 256 -50.79 -31.26 13.51
CA ARG A 256 -52.05 -31.56 14.16
C ARG A 256 -53.27 -31.10 13.33
N MET A 257 -53.20 -29.91 12.74
CA MET A 257 -54.23 -29.42 11.82
C MET A 257 -54.38 -30.33 10.59
N LYS A 258 -53.25 -30.77 9.95
CA LYS A 258 -53.31 -31.76 8.86
C LYS A 258 -54.01 -33.05 9.27
N LEU A 259 -53.74 -33.56 10.46
CA LEU A 259 -54.40 -34.77 10.97
C LEU A 259 -55.90 -34.56 11.20
N GLN A 260 -56.29 -33.38 11.69
CA GLN A 260 -57.73 -33.05 11.89
C GLN A 260 -58.45 -32.91 10.56
N ILE A 261 -57.85 -32.33 9.55
CA ILE A 261 -58.44 -32.21 8.20
C ILE A 261 -58.71 -33.59 7.56
N ALA A 262 -57.88 -34.58 7.86
CA ALA A 262 -58.10 -35.94 7.37
C ALA A 262 -59.43 -36.58 7.82
N PHE A 263 -60.07 -36.05 8.87
CA PHE A 263 -61.42 -36.50 9.35
C PHE A 263 -62.53 -35.70 8.72
N ILE A 264 -62.30 -34.68 7.91
CA ILE A 264 -63.35 -33.90 7.25
C ILE A 264 -63.96 -34.71 6.12
N LYS A 265 -65.29 -34.87 6.12
CA LYS A 265 -65.99 -35.62 5.10
C LYS A 265 -66.12 -34.94 3.76
N ASP A 266 -66.14 -33.62 3.76
CA ASP A 266 -66.09 -32.80 2.51
C ASP A 266 -64.69 -32.79 1.93
N LYS A 267 -64.53 -33.55 0.87
CA LYS A 267 -63.20 -33.72 0.20
C LYS A 267 -62.66 -32.42 -0.41
N ASP A 268 -63.54 -31.58 -0.94
CA ASP A 268 -63.16 -30.33 -1.58
C ASP A 268 -62.66 -29.29 -0.57
N LEU A 269 -63.35 -29.20 0.57
CA LEU A 269 -62.95 -28.38 1.70
C LEU A 269 -61.63 -28.88 2.32
N ALA A 270 -61.52 -30.21 2.54
CA ALA A 270 -60.35 -30.85 3.08
C ALA A 270 -59.09 -30.59 2.20
N GLN A 271 -59.23 -30.66 0.89
CA GLN A 271 -58.14 -30.40 -0.03
C GLN A 271 -57.68 -28.93 0.04
N LYS A 272 -58.62 -27.96 0.00
CA LYS A 272 -58.28 -26.53 0.11
C LYS A 272 -57.56 -26.20 1.43
N LEU A 273 -58.03 -26.73 2.54
CA LEU A 273 -57.39 -26.54 3.83
C LEU A 273 -56.00 -27.19 3.93
N THR A 274 -55.82 -28.34 3.29
CA THR A 274 -54.49 -28.98 3.21
C THR A 274 -53.52 -28.16 2.41
N GLU A 275 -53.94 -27.63 1.25
CA GLU A 275 -53.13 -26.71 0.42
C GLU A 275 -52.71 -25.44 1.20
N ASP A 276 -53.64 -24.84 1.97
CA ASP A 276 -53.36 -23.68 2.81
C ASP A 276 -52.30 -24.00 3.90
N ILE A 277 -52.41 -25.16 4.56
CA ILE A 277 -51.41 -25.59 5.56
C ILE A 277 -50.07 -25.92 4.95
N ASP A 278 -50.03 -26.56 3.78
CA ASP A 278 -48.78 -26.82 3.01
C ASP A 278 -48.09 -25.51 2.61
N GLU A 279 -48.86 -24.49 2.21
CA GLU A 279 -48.36 -23.15 1.95
C GLU A 279 -47.75 -22.50 3.21
N MET A 280 -48.45 -22.59 4.36
CA MET A 280 -47.92 -22.11 5.66
C MET A 280 -46.62 -22.81 6.05
N GLU A 281 -46.51 -24.11 5.90
CA GLU A 281 -45.33 -24.90 6.20
C GLU A 281 -44.16 -24.49 5.28
N LYS A 282 -44.44 -24.26 3.99
CA LYS A 282 -43.47 -23.77 3.02
C LYS A 282 -42.98 -22.38 3.38
N MET A 283 -43.88 -21.44 3.70
CA MET A 283 -43.52 -20.09 4.14
C MET A 283 -42.62 -20.12 5.38
N LEU A 284 -42.95 -20.94 6.37
CA LEU A 284 -42.16 -21.10 7.58
C LEU A 284 -40.72 -21.60 7.26
N ASN A 285 -40.62 -22.62 6.42
CA ASN A 285 -39.32 -23.18 6.01
C ASN A 285 -38.51 -22.17 5.21
N GLU A 286 -39.10 -21.41 4.27
CA GLU A 286 -38.41 -20.35 3.51
C GLU A 286 -37.96 -19.21 4.43
N TYR A 287 -38.79 -18.80 5.42
CA TYR A 287 -38.40 -17.78 6.40
C TYR A 287 -37.22 -18.21 7.27
N LEU A 288 -37.23 -19.45 7.76
CA LEU A 288 -36.10 -20.01 8.50
C LEU A 288 -34.83 -20.07 7.69
N GLN A 289 -34.94 -20.54 6.47
CA GLN A 289 -33.79 -20.54 5.56
C GLN A 289 -33.26 -19.12 5.32
N PHE A 290 -34.11 -18.11 5.25
CA PHE A 290 -33.69 -16.71 5.13
C PHE A 290 -32.92 -16.24 6.36
N THR A 291 -33.40 -16.58 7.56
CA THR A 291 -32.82 -16.10 8.82
C THR A 291 -31.61 -16.91 9.29
N SER A 292 -31.55 -18.20 8.97
CA SER A 292 -30.42 -19.09 9.30
C SER A 292 -29.24 -19.00 8.30
N SER A 293 -29.36 -18.21 7.24
CA SER A 293 -28.29 -18.04 6.30
C SER A 293 -27.12 -17.25 6.91
N SER A 294 -26.24 -17.90 7.70
CA SER A 294 -24.94 -18.17 7.20
C SER A 294 -23.85 -17.13 7.42
N TYR A 295 -23.63 -16.76 8.68
CA TYR A 295 -22.38 -16.09 9.04
C TYR A 295 -21.24 -17.07 9.39
N ILE A 296 -21.45 -18.39 9.22
CA ILE A 296 -20.57 -19.45 9.76
C ILE A 296 -19.89 -20.30 8.66
N GLU A 297 -20.27 -20.11 7.39
CA GLU A 297 -19.66 -20.90 6.30
C GLU A 297 -18.31 -20.29 5.90
N LYS A 298 -17.26 -21.14 5.81
CA LYS A 298 -15.93 -20.74 5.36
C LYS A 298 -15.88 -20.62 3.84
N ASP A 299 -15.08 -19.67 3.37
CA ASP A 299 -14.76 -19.60 1.96
C ASP A 299 -13.91 -20.80 1.55
N GLU A 300 -14.31 -21.46 0.48
CA GLU A 300 -13.56 -22.57 -0.14
C GLU A 300 -13.43 -22.34 -1.65
N MET A 301 -12.37 -22.89 -2.21
CA MET A 301 -12.16 -22.89 -3.67
C MET A 301 -12.92 -24.06 -4.29
N PHE A 302 -13.87 -23.78 -5.19
CA PHE A 302 -14.65 -24.80 -5.88
C PHE A 302 -14.81 -24.48 -7.35
N ASN A 303 -15.13 -25.50 -8.16
CA ASN A 303 -15.43 -25.37 -9.58
C ASN A 303 -16.87 -24.90 -9.74
N LEU A 304 -17.05 -23.62 -10.09
CA LEU A 304 -18.36 -23.00 -10.27
C LEU A 304 -19.12 -23.56 -11.47
N SER A 305 -18.41 -23.88 -12.55
CA SER A 305 -19.00 -24.48 -13.75
C SER A 305 -19.65 -25.84 -13.44
N GLU A 306 -18.94 -26.70 -12.72
CA GLU A 306 -19.47 -27.99 -12.28
C GLU A 306 -20.63 -27.84 -11.28
N MET A 307 -20.55 -26.86 -10.40
CA MET A 307 -21.64 -26.62 -9.45
C MET A 307 -22.92 -26.20 -10.16
N ILE A 308 -22.85 -25.26 -11.10
CA ILE A 308 -24.02 -24.81 -11.89
C ILE A 308 -24.55 -25.97 -12.72
N GLU A 309 -23.68 -26.76 -13.33
CA GLU A 309 -24.07 -27.94 -14.09
C GLU A 309 -24.78 -28.98 -13.22
N GLY A 310 -24.28 -29.22 -12.01
CA GLY A 310 -24.93 -30.08 -11.01
C GLY A 310 -26.31 -29.57 -10.55
N ILE A 311 -26.52 -28.25 -10.49
CA ILE A 311 -27.83 -27.65 -10.21
C ILE A 311 -28.78 -27.91 -11.37
N ILE A 312 -28.35 -27.63 -12.61
CA ILE A 312 -29.17 -27.84 -13.83
C ILE A 312 -29.64 -29.28 -13.94
N LEU A 313 -28.76 -30.24 -13.67
CA LEU A 313 -29.08 -31.69 -13.73
C LEU A 313 -30.20 -32.07 -12.76
N LYS A 314 -30.35 -31.42 -11.60
CA LYS A 314 -31.41 -31.70 -10.63
C LYS A 314 -32.82 -31.37 -11.17
N TYR A 315 -32.92 -30.40 -12.07
CA TYR A 315 -34.22 -29.98 -12.59
C TYR A 315 -34.76 -30.92 -13.68
N ASN A 316 -33.99 -31.91 -14.15
CA ASN A 316 -34.40 -32.89 -15.16
C ASN A 316 -35.15 -32.26 -16.36
N ASN A 317 -34.95 -30.97 -16.61
CA ASN A 317 -35.77 -30.16 -17.46
C ASN A 317 -35.06 -29.89 -18.80
N LYS A 318 -35.66 -30.38 -19.87
CA LYS A 318 -35.14 -30.21 -21.24
C LYS A 318 -35.14 -28.74 -21.71
N ASN A 319 -35.72 -27.81 -20.93
CA ASN A 319 -35.90 -26.42 -21.28
C ASN A 319 -34.81 -25.47 -20.72
N ILE A 320 -33.73 -25.99 -20.14
CA ILE A 320 -32.61 -25.18 -19.69
C ILE A 320 -31.49 -25.24 -20.73
N LEU A 321 -31.24 -24.11 -21.41
CA LEU A 321 -30.12 -23.91 -22.32
C LEU A 321 -28.92 -23.45 -21.51
N LYS A 322 -27.77 -24.08 -21.71
CA LYS A 322 -26.54 -23.74 -20.98
C LYS A 322 -25.42 -23.39 -21.95
N ASP A 323 -24.67 -22.31 -21.62
CA ASP A 323 -23.42 -21.94 -22.25
C ASP A 323 -22.44 -21.56 -21.11
N LEU A 324 -21.77 -22.59 -20.61
CA LEU A 324 -20.92 -22.49 -19.43
C LEU A 324 -19.45 -22.63 -19.82
N MET A 325 -18.69 -21.57 -19.58
CA MET A 325 -17.23 -21.64 -19.70
C MET A 325 -16.70 -22.71 -18.74
N PRO A 326 -15.93 -23.71 -19.20
CA PRO A 326 -15.47 -24.80 -18.35
C PRO A 326 -14.37 -24.36 -17.38
N ARG A 327 -14.25 -25.05 -16.25
CA ARG A 327 -13.16 -24.91 -15.27
C ARG A 327 -13.01 -23.50 -14.68
N ILE A 328 -14.11 -22.84 -14.39
CA ILE A 328 -14.09 -21.58 -13.65
C ILE A 328 -14.07 -21.91 -12.15
N TYR A 329 -12.96 -21.54 -11.49
CA TYR A 329 -12.82 -21.68 -10.05
C TYR A 329 -13.20 -20.37 -9.37
N PHE A 330 -13.98 -20.49 -8.31
CA PHE A 330 -14.45 -19.38 -7.47
C PHE A 330 -14.11 -19.65 -6.01
N ASN A 331 -13.64 -18.63 -5.29
CA ASN A 331 -13.41 -18.70 -3.85
C ASN A 331 -14.57 -18.03 -3.13
N GLY A 332 -15.32 -18.76 -2.37
CA GLY A 332 -16.48 -18.25 -1.65
C GLY A 332 -17.22 -19.35 -0.89
N ARG A 333 -18.33 -18.99 -0.27
CA ARG A 333 -19.17 -19.90 0.53
C ARG A 333 -20.05 -20.73 -0.40
N LYS A 334 -19.63 -21.95 -0.63
CA LYS A 334 -20.18 -22.86 -1.66
C LYS A 334 -21.70 -23.11 -1.50
N ASN A 335 -22.15 -23.38 -0.28
CA ASN A 335 -23.57 -23.66 -0.03
C ASN A 335 -24.44 -22.41 -0.24
N LEU A 336 -23.93 -21.22 0.11
CA LEU A 336 -24.62 -19.98 -0.16
C LEU A 336 -24.74 -19.69 -1.64
N ILE A 337 -23.66 -19.84 -2.39
CA ILE A 337 -23.67 -19.66 -3.84
C ILE A 337 -24.62 -20.67 -4.51
N ASN A 338 -24.59 -21.94 -4.08
CA ASN A 338 -25.53 -22.95 -4.55
C ASN A 338 -26.99 -22.53 -4.29
N ARG A 339 -27.28 -22.00 -3.09
CA ARG A 339 -28.61 -21.50 -2.75
C ARG A 339 -29.02 -20.30 -3.58
N CYS A 340 -28.08 -19.37 -3.84
CA CYS A 340 -28.33 -18.21 -4.70
C CYS A 340 -28.82 -18.67 -6.08
N PHE A 341 -28.09 -19.60 -6.72
CA PHE A 341 -28.48 -20.10 -8.03
C PHE A 341 -29.78 -20.85 -8.02
N ASN A 342 -30.03 -21.71 -7.02
CA ASN A 342 -31.34 -22.38 -6.92
C ASN A 342 -32.47 -21.36 -6.83
N ASN A 343 -32.37 -20.31 -6.02
CA ASN A 343 -33.38 -19.28 -5.88
C ASN A 343 -33.67 -18.52 -7.20
N ILE A 344 -32.62 -18.23 -7.98
CA ILE A 344 -32.78 -17.51 -9.26
C ILE A 344 -33.33 -18.43 -10.34
N ILE A 345 -32.83 -19.68 -10.43
CA ILE A 345 -33.27 -20.67 -11.40
C ILE A 345 -34.71 -21.11 -11.12
N ASP A 346 -35.08 -21.34 -9.85
CA ASP A 346 -36.47 -21.64 -9.44
C ASP A 346 -37.40 -20.50 -9.87
N ASN A 347 -36.99 -19.26 -9.70
CA ASN A 347 -37.77 -18.10 -10.10
C ASN A 347 -37.92 -18.04 -11.62
N ALA A 348 -36.83 -18.24 -12.37
CA ALA A 348 -36.84 -18.25 -13.84
C ALA A 348 -37.74 -19.35 -14.40
N LEU A 349 -37.64 -20.58 -13.86
CA LEU A 349 -38.48 -21.73 -14.26
C LEU A 349 -39.94 -21.60 -13.86
N LYS A 350 -40.25 -20.81 -12.81
CA LYS A 350 -41.62 -20.54 -12.36
C LYS A 350 -42.37 -19.61 -13.31
N TYR A 351 -41.68 -18.62 -13.85
CA TYR A 351 -42.31 -17.57 -14.69
C TYR A 351 -42.04 -17.78 -16.19
N GLY A 352 -40.96 -18.44 -16.56
CA GLY A 352 -40.57 -18.78 -17.92
C GLY A 352 -40.74 -20.28 -18.23
N LYS A 353 -40.82 -20.59 -19.50
CA LYS A 353 -40.81 -21.95 -20.05
C LYS A 353 -39.38 -22.39 -20.46
N ILE A 354 -38.58 -21.44 -20.90
CA ILE A 354 -37.20 -21.66 -21.34
C ILE A 354 -36.29 -20.77 -20.49
N VAL A 355 -35.24 -21.35 -19.94
CA VAL A 355 -34.23 -20.63 -19.16
C VAL A 355 -32.87 -20.79 -19.84
N LYS A 356 -32.14 -19.72 -20.01
CA LYS A 356 -30.77 -19.74 -20.56
C LYS A 356 -29.76 -19.29 -19.51
N ILE A 357 -28.70 -20.06 -19.29
CA ILE A 357 -27.66 -19.75 -18.30
C ILE A 357 -26.33 -19.62 -19.03
N LEU A 358 -25.71 -18.44 -18.91
CA LEU A 358 -24.39 -18.16 -19.48
C LEU A 358 -23.41 -17.88 -18.35
N LEU A 359 -22.22 -18.48 -18.43
CA LEU A 359 -21.13 -18.24 -17.48
C LEU A 359 -19.89 -17.81 -18.25
N ASN A 360 -19.46 -16.56 -18.05
CA ASN A 360 -18.30 -15.97 -18.70
C ASN A 360 -17.33 -15.38 -17.70
N LYS A 361 -16.04 -15.43 -18.02
CA LYS A 361 -14.98 -14.78 -17.24
C LYS A 361 -14.12 -13.90 -18.14
N GLU A 362 -14.16 -12.60 -17.89
CA GLU A 362 -13.33 -11.61 -18.59
C GLU A 362 -12.31 -11.04 -17.61
N LYS A 363 -11.02 -11.29 -17.85
CA LYS A 363 -9.90 -10.84 -17.00
C LYS A 363 -10.12 -11.19 -15.52
N SER A 364 -10.56 -10.22 -14.72
CA SER A 364 -10.83 -10.38 -13.27
C SER A 364 -12.32 -10.43 -12.94
N ASN A 365 -13.21 -10.18 -13.90
CA ASN A 365 -14.65 -10.13 -13.68
C ASN A 365 -15.31 -11.43 -14.09
N LEU A 366 -16.09 -12.00 -13.17
CA LEU A 366 -16.94 -13.14 -13.41
C LEU A 366 -18.36 -12.63 -13.65
N SER A 367 -18.94 -13.02 -14.80
CA SER A 367 -20.29 -12.64 -15.19
C SER A 367 -21.13 -13.90 -15.39
N ILE A 368 -22.29 -13.92 -14.74
CA ILE A 368 -23.26 -14.99 -14.86
C ILE A 368 -24.60 -14.34 -15.25
N ILE A 369 -25.14 -14.78 -16.38
CA ILE A 369 -26.38 -14.25 -16.92
C ILE A 369 -27.38 -15.40 -16.92
N ILE A 370 -28.56 -15.16 -16.34
CA ILE A 370 -29.68 -16.09 -16.32
C ILE A 370 -30.87 -15.38 -16.96
N GLU A 371 -31.27 -15.86 -18.12
CA GLU A 371 -32.37 -15.29 -18.92
C GLU A 371 -33.55 -16.24 -18.94
N ASP A 372 -34.77 -15.70 -18.88
CA ASP A 372 -36.03 -16.45 -19.06
C ASP A 372 -36.90 -15.84 -20.20
N ASP A 373 -37.88 -16.60 -20.67
CA ASP A 373 -38.85 -16.19 -21.64
C ASP A 373 -40.20 -15.83 -20.98
N GLY A 374 -40.19 -15.50 -19.72
CA GLY A 374 -41.36 -15.14 -18.92
C GLY A 374 -41.92 -13.74 -19.27
N PRO A 375 -42.88 -13.27 -18.48
CA PRO A 375 -43.53 -11.98 -18.74
C PRO A 375 -42.65 -10.76 -18.44
N GLY A 376 -41.39 -10.96 -17.98
CA GLY A 376 -40.48 -9.89 -17.59
C GLY A 376 -40.98 -9.08 -16.38
N ILE A 377 -40.21 -8.07 -15.98
CA ILE A 377 -40.50 -7.15 -14.86
C ILE A 377 -40.45 -5.72 -15.41
N SER A 378 -41.33 -4.82 -14.96
CA SER A 378 -41.22 -3.42 -15.33
C SER A 378 -40.01 -2.75 -14.67
N VAL A 379 -39.39 -1.80 -15.37
CA VAL A 379 -38.17 -1.12 -14.89
C VAL A 379 -38.40 -0.44 -13.54
N ASP A 380 -39.59 0.07 -13.28
CA ASP A 380 -39.96 0.72 -12.02
C ASP A 380 -39.92 -0.25 -10.82
N GLU A 381 -40.07 -1.56 -11.08
CA GLU A 381 -40.09 -2.61 -10.07
C GLU A 381 -38.71 -3.23 -9.80
N TYR A 382 -37.70 -2.95 -10.60
CA TYR A 382 -36.35 -3.54 -10.47
C TYR A 382 -35.72 -3.36 -9.11
N LYS A 383 -35.99 -2.24 -8.42
CA LYS A 383 -35.52 -1.99 -7.06
C LYS A 383 -36.36 -2.65 -6.00
N ASN A 384 -37.66 -2.82 -6.27
CA ASN A 384 -38.62 -3.33 -5.30
C ASN A 384 -38.56 -4.85 -5.17
N VAL A 385 -38.31 -5.58 -6.26
CA VAL A 385 -38.28 -7.06 -6.26
C VAL A 385 -37.16 -7.68 -5.42
N PHE A 386 -36.17 -6.89 -5.04
CA PHE A 386 -35.14 -7.31 -4.09
C PHE A 386 -35.49 -7.06 -2.62
N LYS A 387 -36.65 -6.41 -2.33
CA LYS A 387 -37.12 -6.25 -0.97
C LYS A 387 -37.72 -7.57 -0.45
N PRO A 388 -37.37 -7.98 0.79
CA PRO A 388 -38.02 -9.16 1.37
C PRO A 388 -39.55 -9.06 1.35
N PHE A 389 -40.22 -10.18 1.08
CA PHE A 389 -41.68 -10.30 1.02
C PHE A 389 -42.37 -9.50 -0.09
N TYR A 390 -41.61 -8.88 -0.99
CA TYR A 390 -42.18 -8.13 -2.08
C TYR A 390 -42.66 -9.07 -3.22
N LYS A 391 -43.90 -8.86 -3.67
CA LYS A 391 -44.51 -9.58 -4.81
C LYS A 391 -45.12 -8.58 -5.77
N ILE A 392 -44.88 -8.77 -7.08
CA ILE A 392 -45.57 -8.00 -8.10
C ILE A 392 -47.00 -8.52 -8.21
N ASN A 393 -47.99 -7.66 -7.93
CA ASN A 393 -49.45 -8.01 -7.99
C ASN A 393 -49.88 -8.31 -9.43
N ARG A 394 -49.79 -9.55 -9.86
CA ARG A 394 -50.30 -10.05 -11.15
C ARG A 394 -51.43 -11.07 -10.88
N GLY A 395 -52.61 -10.59 -10.46
CA GLY A 395 -53.81 -11.42 -10.32
C GLY A 395 -53.79 -12.38 -9.09
N ARG A 396 -54.99 -12.72 -8.59
CA ARG A 396 -55.17 -13.57 -7.41
C ARG A 396 -54.75 -15.06 -7.58
N ALA A 397 -54.57 -15.52 -8.85
CA ALA A 397 -54.29 -16.94 -9.09
C ALA A 397 -52.81 -17.29 -8.99
N ASP A 398 -51.87 -16.36 -9.33
CA ASP A 398 -50.43 -16.60 -9.33
C ASP A 398 -49.71 -16.33 -8.02
N SER A 399 -50.44 -15.73 -7.03
CA SER A 399 -49.83 -15.30 -5.75
C SER A 399 -49.57 -16.41 -4.75
N LYS A 400 -50.16 -17.62 -4.96
CA LYS A 400 -50.18 -18.72 -3.97
C LYS A 400 -48.86 -19.47 -3.80
N SER A 401 -47.83 -19.33 -4.65
CA SER A 401 -46.73 -20.29 -4.66
C SER A 401 -45.34 -19.78 -4.23
N SER A 402 -45.15 -18.54 -3.76
CA SER A 402 -43.86 -18.10 -3.23
C SER A 402 -43.98 -16.98 -2.19
N VAL A 403 -43.09 -16.97 -1.22
CA VAL A 403 -43.10 -16.00 -0.11
C VAL A 403 -42.50 -14.63 -0.51
N GLY A 404 -41.84 -14.53 -1.64
CA GLY A 404 -41.14 -13.27 -2.08
C GLY A 404 -39.79 -13.06 -1.42
N LEU A 405 -39.08 -14.14 -1.03
CA LEU A 405 -37.77 -14.09 -0.39
C LEU A 405 -36.63 -14.49 -1.33
N GLY A 406 -36.90 -15.19 -2.42
CA GLY A 406 -35.83 -15.77 -3.29
C GLY A 406 -34.87 -14.76 -3.84
N LEU A 407 -35.35 -13.66 -4.45
CA LEU A 407 -34.50 -12.62 -5.04
C LEU A 407 -33.76 -11.78 -3.97
N SER A 408 -34.39 -11.52 -2.82
CA SER A 408 -33.71 -10.83 -1.70
C SER A 408 -32.57 -11.68 -1.14
N ILE A 409 -32.79 -12.99 -0.96
CA ILE A 409 -31.72 -13.94 -0.54
C ILE A 409 -30.58 -13.94 -1.55
N ALA A 410 -30.87 -14.04 -2.84
CA ALA A 410 -29.85 -14.03 -3.89
C ALA A 410 -29.03 -12.73 -3.86
N SER A 411 -29.72 -11.57 -3.74
CA SER A 411 -29.05 -10.27 -3.62
C SER A 411 -28.11 -10.17 -2.42
N ASP A 412 -28.56 -10.63 -1.26
CA ASP A 412 -27.75 -10.58 -0.03
C ASP A 412 -26.52 -11.51 -0.11
N ILE A 413 -26.69 -12.70 -0.70
CA ILE A 413 -25.58 -13.64 -0.92
C ILE A 413 -24.55 -13.03 -1.86
N ILE A 414 -24.94 -12.50 -3.01
CA ILE A 414 -24.03 -11.90 -3.98
C ILE A 414 -23.30 -10.69 -3.39
N LYS A 415 -24.00 -9.80 -2.69
CA LYS A 415 -23.39 -8.65 -1.98
C LYS A 415 -22.39 -9.08 -0.92
N SER A 416 -22.70 -10.15 -0.19
CA SER A 416 -21.79 -10.68 0.85
C SER A 416 -20.51 -11.32 0.27
N HIS A 417 -20.47 -11.61 -1.04
CA HIS A 417 -19.29 -12.05 -1.79
C HIS A 417 -18.64 -10.89 -2.59
N GLY A 418 -19.06 -9.63 -2.35
CA GLY A 418 -18.52 -8.45 -3.04
C GLY A 418 -19.01 -8.28 -4.48
N GLY A 419 -20.01 -9.03 -4.91
CA GLY A 419 -20.64 -8.94 -6.21
C GLY A 419 -21.83 -7.98 -6.26
N ASN A 420 -22.40 -7.83 -7.44
CA ASN A 420 -23.63 -7.08 -7.68
C ASN A 420 -24.58 -7.90 -8.55
N ILE A 421 -25.89 -7.71 -8.35
CA ILE A 421 -26.95 -8.33 -9.15
C ILE A 421 -27.76 -7.22 -9.82
N ASN A 422 -27.92 -7.33 -11.14
CA ASN A 422 -28.68 -6.39 -11.94
C ASN A 422 -29.79 -7.13 -12.69
N LEU A 423 -30.90 -6.44 -12.96
CA LEU A 423 -31.99 -6.95 -13.77
C LEU A 423 -31.98 -6.20 -15.10
N GLU A 424 -32.13 -6.94 -16.18
CA GLU A 424 -32.22 -6.40 -17.53
C GLU A 424 -33.31 -7.15 -18.32
N LYS A 425 -33.84 -6.54 -19.35
CA LYS A 425 -34.80 -7.21 -20.20
C LYS A 425 -34.07 -8.26 -21.05
N SER A 426 -34.53 -9.52 -20.97
CA SER A 426 -33.99 -10.63 -21.76
C SER A 426 -34.22 -10.45 -23.28
N LYS A 427 -33.30 -10.96 -24.08
CA LYS A 427 -33.50 -11.11 -25.53
C LYS A 427 -34.60 -12.10 -25.86
N MET A 428 -35.01 -12.94 -24.90
CA MET A 428 -36.10 -13.91 -25.01
C MET A 428 -37.47 -13.34 -24.61
N ASN A 429 -37.57 -12.02 -24.43
CA ASN A 429 -38.73 -11.23 -23.99
C ASN A 429 -39.11 -11.33 -22.51
N GLY A 430 -38.40 -12.09 -21.69
CA GLY A 430 -38.55 -12.19 -20.24
C GLY A 430 -37.59 -11.27 -19.47
N LEU A 431 -37.00 -11.80 -18.41
CA LEU A 431 -36.01 -11.13 -17.55
C LEU A 431 -34.60 -11.70 -17.76
#